data_ba8e1c93a2049a515f9ea4f37112250c
#
_entry.id   ba8e1c93a2049a515f9ea4f37112250c
#
_cell.length_a   1.000
_cell.length_b   1.000
_cell.length_c   1.000
_cell.angle_alpha   90.00
_cell.angle_beta   90.00
_cell.angle_gamma   90.00
#
_symmetry.space_group_name_H-M   'P 1'
#
loop_
_entity.id
_entity.type
_entity.pdbx_description
1 polymer ?
#
loop_
_entity_poly.entity_id
_entity_poly.type
_entity_poly.pdbx_seq_one_letter_code
_entity_poly.pdbx_strand_id
1 'polypeptide(L)'
;MAKQTINQGTAPTGAGGDTFRTGSAKLQANDNELYTHLGAEADGVLTVEKTRTKLGVISDKSELTILIKDSLRQSVELASGGLQTVLYTAKGQATYMNIIQKYDMSTIDASLSGTHPAFIVDGVEKPEIFIGTYQGRIVGGELLSLPNVEPTHSTNYTNFLTAARACGNGHHLITNAEWSAVALQCFKDNKQPMGNTYYGRSSENPLLIGRRADGLNPGDTSGSARTLTGSGPVEWRHNGKENGIADLSGNVWEWNSGMRIFNGEIQVIADNNASKLAIDLGAASTEWKAINGETGNLVTPDGSGTTAGTIKYADGGTADYTINGSNFGGIRNLSTTKPVTAAALARLKALCLYPHIENTASYNGDYFAKTMTDERLPIRGGSWYNAAAAGVFALYLSNARSSTPASIGARPAFVNL
;
A
#
# COMPACT_ATOMS: atom_id res chain seq x y z
N MET A 1 -5.65 40.07 15.62
CA MET A 1 -6.95 40.69 15.96
C MET A 1 -7.03 40.93 17.47
N ALA A 2 -7.20 42.16 17.89
CA ALA A 2 -7.39 42.46 19.31
C ALA A 2 -8.87 42.81 19.57
N LYS A 3 -9.63 41.83 20.09
CA LYS A 3 -11.03 42.05 20.45
C LYS A 3 -11.15 43.24 21.39
N GLN A 4 -11.90 44.26 21.02
CA GLN A 4 -12.22 45.37 21.91
C GLN A 4 -13.29 44.94 22.92
N THR A 5 -12.99 45.09 24.18
CA THR A 5 -13.92 44.72 25.25
C THR A 5 -14.77 45.96 25.66
N ILE A 6 -16.08 45.78 25.67
CA ILE A 6 -17.01 46.77 26.17
C ILE A 6 -16.94 46.77 27.68
N ASN A 7 -16.65 47.92 28.29
CA ASN A 7 -16.69 48.09 29.73
C ASN A 7 -18.14 48.39 30.19
N GLN A 8 -18.75 47.44 30.89
CA GLN A 8 -20.12 47.57 31.35
C GLN A 8 -20.24 48.42 32.62
N GLY A 9 -19.11 48.85 33.21
CA GLY A 9 -19.06 49.59 34.44
C GLY A 9 -19.41 48.75 35.66
N THR A 10 -19.66 49.44 36.78
CA THR A 10 -19.97 48.76 38.08
C THR A 10 -21.48 48.52 38.20
N ALA A 11 -21.89 47.26 38.42
CA ALA A 11 -23.27 46.94 38.65
C ALA A 11 -23.74 47.51 40.00
N PRO A 12 -25.03 47.92 40.16
CA PRO A 12 -26.09 47.89 39.14
C PRO A 12 -26.16 49.17 38.28
N THR A 13 -25.35 50.19 38.56
CA THR A 13 -25.49 51.54 37.99
C THR A 13 -24.77 51.75 36.66
N GLY A 14 -23.84 50.86 36.33
CA GLY A 14 -22.98 51.01 35.12
C GLY A 14 -21.92 52.12 35.27
N ALA A 15 -21.68 52.64 36.47
CA ALA A 15 -20.74 53.75 36.70
C ALA A 15 -19.31 53.35 36.24
N GLY A 16 -18.64 54.25 35.52
CA GLY A 16 -17.29 54.04 35.01
C GLY A 16 -17.23 53.12 33.75
N GLY A 17 -18.37 52.69 33.24
CA GLY A 17 -18.45 51.91 32.01
C GLY A 17 -18.38 52.78 30.76
N ASP A 18 -18.32 52.11 29.60
CA ASP A 18 -18.40 52.78 28.29
C ASP A 18 -19.77 53.48 28.15
N THR A 19 -19.76 54.65 27.53
CA THR A 19 -21.03 55.27 27.11
C THR A 19 -21.64 54.45 26.01
N PHE A 20 -22.94 54.61 25.77
CA PHE A 20 -23.64 53.93 24.70
C PHE A 20 -22.91 54.15 23.35
N ARG A 21 -22.43 55.35 23.13
CA ARG A 21 -21.69 55.72 21.89
C ARG A 21 -20.36 55.00 21.78
N THR A 22 -19.57 54.95 22.87
CA THR A 22 -18.26 54.26 22.87
C THR A 22 -18.40 52.75 22.86
N GLY A 23 -19.39 52.17 23.54
CA GLY A 23 -19.69 50.75 23.47
C GLY A 23 -20.13 50.28 22.04
N SER A 24 -21.02 51.11 21.43
CA SER A 24 -21.44 50.84 20.03
C SER A 24 -20.30 50.93 19.02
N ALA A 25 -19.37 51.89 19.21
CA ALA A 25 -18.19 52.03 18.35
C ALA A 25 -17.25 50.83 18.48
N LYS A 26 -17.09 50.24 19.66
CA LYS A 26 -16.30 49.03 19.88
C LYS A 26 -16.95 47.81 19.25
N LEU A 27 -18.27 47.66 19.33
CA LEU A 27 -19.00 46.62 18.63
C LEU A 27 -18.80 46.75 17.13
N GLN A 28 -19.03 47.91 16.55
CA GLN A 28 -18.86 48.16 15.13
C GLN A 28 -17.44 47.87 14.67
N ALA A 29 -16.41 48.22 15.47
CA ALA A 29 -15.03 47.90 15.14
C ALA A 29 -14.74 46.41 15.14
N ASN A 30 -15.28 45.68 16.13
CA ASN A 30 -15.15 44.22 16.18
C ASN A 30 -15.85 43.53 15.00
N ASP A 31 -17.04 43.99 14.64
CA ASP A 31 -17.79 43.47 13.50
C ASP A 31 -17.06 43.75 12.19
N ASN A 32 -16.60 44.97 11.95
CA ASN A 32 -15.85 45.34 10.78
C ASN A 32 -14.56 44.50 10.64
N GLU A 33 -13.85 44.28 11.72
CA GLU A 33 -12.67 43.43 11.75
C GLU A 33 -13.02 41.97 11.43
N LEU A 34 -14.09 41.44 11.99
CA LEU A 34 -14.57 40.08 11.69
C LEU A 34 -14.95 39.95 10.20
N TYR A 35 -15.73 40.87 9.67
CA TYR A 35 -16.13 40.86 8.26
C TYR A 35 -14.91 40.95 7.32
N THR A 36 -13.94 41.79 7.63
CA THR A 36 -12.68 41.88 6.89
C THR A 36 -11.90 40.57 6.90
N HIS A 37 -11.82 39.90 8.06
CA HIS A 37 -11.16 38.57 8.16
C HIS A 37 -11.89 37.48 7.41
N LEU A 38 -13.21 37.56 7.31
CA LEU A 38 -14.02 36.65 6.52
C LEU A 38 -14.01 36.97 5.00
N GLY A 39 -13.36 38.07 4.59
CA GLY A 39 -13.19 38.40 3.18
C GLY A 39 -14.16 39.45 2.63
N ALA A 40 -14.85 40.20 3.49
CA ALA A 40 -15.62 41.36 3.05
C ALA A 40 -14.68 42.43 2.49
N GLU A 41 -15.03 43.00 1.36
CA GLU A 41 -14.35 44.18 0.75
C GLU A 41 -14.95 45.49 1.24
N ALA A 42 -14.53 46.60 0.63
CA ALA A 42 -14.98 47.95 1.01
C ALA A 42 -16.49 48.18 0.88
N ASP A 43 -17.19 47.30 0.16
CA ASP A 43 -18.66 47.30 0.03
C ASP A 43 -19.38 46.73 1.27
N GLY A 44 -18.63 46.16 2.22
CA GLY A 44 -19.17 45.51 3.43
C GLY A 44 -19.96 44.23 3.15
N VAL A 45 -20.01 43.76 1.91
CA VAL A 45 -20.78 42.54 1.55
C VAL A 45 -19.94 41.30 1.71
N LEU A 46 -20.38 40.40 2.60
CA LEU A 46 -19.80 39.11 2.79
C LEU A 46 -20.57 38.06 1.97
N THR A 47 -19.90 37.43 1.02
CA THR A 47 -20.45 36.30 0.27
C THR A 47 -19.75 35.04 0.63
N VAL A 48 -20.42 33.89 0.42
CA VAL A 48 -19.83 32.57 0.62
C VAL A 48 -18.53 32.41 -0.17
N GLU A 49 -18.46 33.00 -1.36
CA GLU A 49 -17.29 32.91 -2.23
C GLU A 49 -16.12 33.76 -1.69
N LYS A 50 -16.37 35.00 -1.23
CA LYS A 50 -15.35 35.87 -0.59
C LYS A 50 -14.79 35.18 0.68
N THR A 51 -15.65 34.62 1.50
CA THR A 51 -15.24 33.89 2.71
C THR A 51 -14.35 32.70 2.38
N ARG A 52 -14.72 31.93 1.35
CA ARG A 52 -13.93 30.77 0.88
C ARG A 52 -12.55 31.18 0.41
N THR A 53 -12.47 32.19 -0.43
CA THR A 53 -11.21 32.70 -0.95
C THR A 53 -10.29 33.17 0.17
N LYS A 54 -10.83 33.90 1.14
CA LYS A 54 -10.05 34.41 2.28
C LYS A 54 -9.56 33.35 3.24
N LEU A 55 -10.34 32.29 3.43
CA LEU A 55 -9.96 31.13 4.27
C LEU A 55 -9.10 30.13 3.52
N GLY A 56 -8.73 30.38 2.26
CA GLY A 56 -7.97 29.46 1.43
C GLY A 56 -8.76 28.23 0.99
N VAL A 57 -10.10 28.34 1.04
CA VAL A 57 -11.00 27.29 0.61
C VAL A 57 -11.20 27.42 -0.90
N ILE A 58 -10.96 26.35 -1.63
CA ILE A 58 -10.95 26.33 -3.10
C ILE A 58 -12.27 26.87 -3.67
N SER A 59 -12.16 27.73 -4.71
CA SER A 59 -13.30 28.47 -5.28
C SER A 59 -14.20 27.66 -6.21
N ASP A 60 -13.78 26.46 -6.63
CA ASP A 60 -14.57 25.63 -7.55
C ASP A 60 -15.62 24.80 -6.81
N LYS A 61 -16.87 24.92 -7.22
CA LYS A 61 -17.99 24.19 -6.62
C LYS A 61 -17.88 22.68 -6.70
N SER A 62 -17.10 22.17 -7.64
CA SER A 62 -16.84 20.73 -7.79
C SER A 62 -15.90 20.17 -6.70
N GLU A 63 -15.09 21.02 -6.05
CA GLU A 63 -14.09 20.60 -5.07
C GLU A 63 -14.56 20.71 -3.61
N LEU A 64 -15.75 21.25 -3.38
CA LEU A 64 -16.31 21.38 -2.03
C LEU A 64 -16.52 20.08 -1.28
N THR A 65 -16.64 18.99 -2.02
CA THR A 65 -16.81 17.64 -1.46
C THR A 65 -15.57 17.16 -0.70
N ILE A 66 -14.39 17.76 -0.98
CA ILE A 66 -13.10 17.33 -0.42
C ILE A 66 -12.88 17.89 0.99
N LEU A 67 -13.48 19.00 1.34
CA LEU A 67 -13.24 19.70 2.60
C LEU A 67 -14.09 19.21 3.77
N ILE A 68 -15.18 18.52 3.51
CA ILE A 68 -16.01 17.91 4.55
C ILE A 68 -15.65 16.45 4.60
N LYS A 69 -14.78 16.07 5.53
CA LYS A 69 -14.59 14.66 5.88
C LYS A 69 -15.93 14.11 6.37
N ASP A 70 -16.36 13.03 5.72
CA ASP A 70 -17.53 12.32 6.25
C ASP A 70 -17.23 11.70 7.62
N SER A 71 -18.25 11.34 8.36
CA SER A 71 -18.13 10.81 9.72
C SER A 71 -17.36 9.48 9.76
N LEU A 72 -17.45 8.65 8.72
CA LEU A 72 -16.74 7.39 8.65
C LEU A 72 -15.23 7.62 8.53
N ARG A 73 -14.79 8.43 7.57
CA ARG A 73 -13.38 8.77 7.38
C ARG A 73 -12.82 9.43 8.63
N GLN A 74 -13.53 10.41 9.18
CA GLN A 74 -13.11 11.09 10.41
C GLN A 74 -12.93 10.13 11.57
N SER A 75 -13.87 9.20 11.77
CA SER A 75 -13.81 8.20 12.83
C SER A 75 -12.60 7.26 12.67
N VAL A 76 -12.32 6.80 11.44
CA VAL A 76 -11.18 5.92 11.15
C VAL A 76 -9.85 6.66 11.36
N GLU A 77 -9.74 7.89 10.90
CA GLU A 77 -8.52 8.69 11.05
C GLU A 77 -8.24 9.00 12.53
N LEU A 78 -9.27 9.37 13.32
CA LEU A 78 -9.12 9.62 14.75
C LEU A 78 -8.76 8.33 15.51
N ALA A 79 -9.45 7.23 15.26
CA ALA A 79 -9.21 5.96 15.94
C ALA A 79 -7.81 5.39 15.65
N SER A 80 -7.29 5.62 14.44
CA SER A 80 -5.98 5.12 14.01
C SER A 80 -4.81 6.06 14.35
N GLY A 81 -5.08 7.27 14.85
CA GLY A 81 -4.06 8.30 15.02
C GLY A 81 -3.51 8.82 13.69
N GLY A 82 -4.32 8.81 12.62
CA GLY A 82 -3.95 9.26 11.29
C GLY A 82 -3.19 8.23 10.43
N LEU A 83 -3.01 6.99 10.92
CA LEU A 83 -2.33 5.93 10.17
C LEU A 83 -3.25 5.20 9.19
N GLN A 84 -4.57 5.36 9.32
CA GLN A 84 -5.56 4.82 8.41
C GLN A 84 -6.49 5.92 7.93
N THR A 85 -7.08 5.73 6.77
CA THR A 85 -8.11 6.60 6.20
C THR A 85 -9.14 5.77 5.44
N VAL A 86 -10.23 6.40 5.03
CA VAL A 86 -11.21 5.82 4.10
C VAL A 86 -11.15 6.60 2.80
N LEU A 87 -10.91 5.89 1.71
CA LEU A 87 -11.05 6.42 0.36
C LEU A 87 -12.37 5.95 -0.24
N TYR A 88 -12.84 6.66 -1.26
CA TYR A 88 -14.06 6.31 -1.96
C TYR A 88 -13.76 6.04 -3.42
N THR A 89 -14.36 4.97 -3.94
CA THR A 89 -14.22 4.58 -5.33
C THR A 89 -15.07 5.48 -6.26
N ALA A 90 -14.89 5.31 -7.56
CA ALA A 90 -15.71 6.00 -8.56
C ALA A 90 -17.23 5.77 -8.38
N LYS A 91 -17.63 4.65 -7.77
CA LYS A 91 -19.04 4.36 -7.42
C LYS A 91 -19.43 4.81 -6.02
N GLY A 92 -18.53 5.50 -5.30
CA GLY A 92 -18.79 5.97 -3.94
C GLY A 92 -18.70 4.88 -2.87
N GLN A 93 -18.11 3.71 -3.17
CA GLN A 93 -17.91 2.64 -2.20
C GLN A 93 -16.72 2.95 -1.30
N ALA A 94 -16.88 2.79 0.02
CA ALA A 94 -15.81 3.00 0.98
C ALA A 94 -14.76 1.87 0.92
N THR A 95 -13.49 2.23 0.99
CA THR A 95 -12.36 1.30 1.05
C THR A 95 -11.35 1.77 2.11
N TYR A 96 -10.97 0.88 3.03
CA TYR A 96 -10.13 1.20 4.18
C TYR A 96 -8.65 1.06 3.80
N MET A 97 -7.86 2.11 4.05
CA MET A 97 -6.46 2.17 3.64
C MET A 97 -5.55 2.54 4.80
N ASN A 98 -4.37 1.92 4.84
CA ASN A 98 -3.24 2.37 5.65
C ASN A 98 -2.39 3.35 4.86
N ILE A 99 -1.96 4.41 5.52
CA ILE A 99 -1.07 5.43 4.96
C ILE A 99 0.36 5.03 5.26
N ILE A 100 1.16 4.84 4.21
CA ILE A 100 2.58 4.52 4.31
C ILE A 100 3.38 5.73 3.84
N GLN A 101 4.11 6.33 4.76
CA GLN A 101 4.91 7.52 4.49
C GLN A 101 6.19 7.19 3.71
N LYS A 102 6.58 8.09 2.81
CA LYS A 102 7.84 7.99 2.06
C LYS A 102 9.04 7.86 3.00
N TYR A 103 9.97 7.00 2.63
CA TYR A 103 11.24 6.84 3.34
C TYR A 103 12.43 6.67 2.40
N ASP A 104 13.61 7.03 2.88
CA ASP A 104 14.88 6.71 2.22
C ASP A 104 15.29 5.27 2.56
N MET A 105 15.72 4.53 1.55
CA MET A 105 16.10 3.12 1.68
C MET A 105 17.32 2.90 2.59
N SER A 106 18.15 3.91 2.80
CA SER A 106 19.28 3.84 3.76
C SER A 106 18.80 3.62 5.20
N THR A 107 17.53 3.94 5.49
CA THR A 107 16.91 3.66 6.80
C THR A 107 16.64 2.18 7.03
N ILE A 108 16.64 1.37 5.97
CA ILE A 108 16.46 -0.09 6.01
C ILE A 108 17.82 -0.80 5.99
N ASP A 109 18.66 -0.42 5.05
CA ASP A 109 20.00 -0.99 4.84
C ASP A 109 20.95 0.12 4.38
N ALA A 110 22.03 0.33 5.13
CA ALA A 110 23.03 1.40 4.85
C ALA A 110 23.72 1.25 3.47
N SER A 111 23.62 0.09 2.83
CA SER A 111 24.12 -0.13 1.47
C SER A 111 23.17 0.38 0.37
N LEU A 112 21.96 0.80 0.75
CA LEU A 112 20.94 1.34 -0.15
C LEU A 112 20.84 2.86 0.07
N SER A 113 20.31 3.57 -0.91
CA SER A 113 20.10 5.01 -0.83
C SER A 113 18.97 5.46 -1.74
N GLY A 114 18.43 6.64 -1.43
CA GLY A 114 17.36 7.27 -2.20
C GLY A 114 15.97 6.80 -1.80
N THR A 115 14.99 7.44 -2.39
CA THR A 115 13.57 7.16 -2.17
C THR A 115 13.24 5.75 -2.66
N HIS A 116 12.49 4.98 -1.85
CA HIS A 116 12.03 3.66 -2.26
C HIS A 116 11.14 3.76 -3.53
N PRO A 117 11.30 2.86 -4.53
CA PRO A 117 10.56 2.93 -5.82
C PRO A 117 9.04 3.03 -5.70
N ALA A 118 8.44 2.47 -4.64
CA ALA A 118 7.01 2.56 -4.39
C ALA A 118 6.48 4.00 -4.30
N PHE A 119 7.34 4.94 -3.95
CA PHE A 119 6.98 6.36 -3.79
C PHE A 119 7.35 7.21 -5.01
N ILE A 120 7.67 6.61 -6.14
CA ILE A 120 8.04 7.34 -7.36
C ILE A 120 7.07 6.94 -8.48
N VAL A 121 6.38 7.94 -9.04
CA VAL A 121 5.49 7.76 -10.19
C VAL A 121 5.85 8.81 -11.24
N ASP A 122 6.14 8.38 -12.47
CA ASP A 122 6.63 9.23 -13.57
C ASP A 122 7.85 10.10 -13.18
N GLY A 123 8.76 9.54 -12.36
CA GLY A 123 9.92 10.26 -11.86
C GLY A 123 9.60 11.30 -10.77
N VAL A 124 8.34 11.41 -10.35
CA VAL A 124 7.90 12.33 -9.30
C VAL A 124 7.73 11.59 -7.99
N GLU A 125 8.41 12.06 -6.95
CA GLU A 125 8.27 11.51 -5.60
C GLU A 125 6.91 11.86 -4.99
N LYS A 126 6.24 10.85 -4.45
CA LYS A 126 4.99 10.99 -3.70
C LYS A 126 5.30 10.95 -2.21
N PRO A 127 4.66 11.80 -1.39
CA PRO A 127 4.92 11.82 0.06
C PRO A 127 4.46 10.54 0.76
N GLU A 128 3.48 9.86 0.19
CA GLU A 128 2.85 8.68 0.78
C GLU A 128 2.19 7.81 -0.30
N ILE A 129 1.94 6.56 0.06
CA ILE A 129 1.10 5.61 -0.67
C ILE A 129 0.05 5.03 0.28
N PHE A 130 -1.02 4.50 -0.27
CA PHE A 130 -2.12 3.94 0.50
C PHE A 130 -2.29 2.47 0.17
N ILE A 131 -2.17 1.63 1.18
CA ILE A 131 -2.28 0.17 1.05
C ILE A 131 -3.57 -0.28 1.72
N GLY A 132 -4.37 -1.11 1.04
CA GLY A 132 -5.57 -1.68 1.62
C GLY A 132 -5.30 -2.29 2.99
N THR A 133 -6.01 -1.84 4.02
CA THR A 133 -5.89 -2.38 5.39
C THR A 133 -6.16 -3.88 5.43
N TYR A 134 -7.05 -4.33 4.56
CA TYR A 134 -7.55 -5.71 4.47
C TYR A 134 -7.32 -6.30 3.08
N GLN A 135 -7.26 -7.63 3.00
CA GLN A 135 -7.29 -8.35 1.72
C GLN A 135 -8.58 -8.02 0.95
N GLY A 136 -8.49 -7.93 -0.36
CA GLY A 136 -9.52 -7.36 -1.21
C GLY A 136 -10.78 -8.22 -1.37
N ARG A 137 -11.93 -7.56 -1.36
CA ARG A 137 -13.23 -8.12 -1.74
C ARG A 137 -13.75 -7.38 -2.97
N ILE A 138 -14.11 -8.10 -4.02
CA ILE A 138 -14.77 -7.51 -5.19
C ILE A 138 -16.27 -7.35 -4.88
N VAL A 139 -16.74 -6.10 -4.92
CA VAL A 139 -18.15 -5.73 -4.71
C VAL A 139 -18.58 -4.81 -5.85
N GLY A 140 -19.64 -5.16 -6.56
CA GLY A 140 -20.12 -4.37 -7.68
C GLY A 140 -19.09 -4.14 -8.81
N GLY A 141 -18.10 -5.04 -8.93
CA GLY A 141 -17.01 -4.97 -9.91
C GLY A 141 -15.81 -4.12 -9.48
N GLU A 142 -15.78 -3.60 -8.25
CA GLU A 142 -14.68 -2.84 -7.66
C GLU A 142 -13.98 -3.65 -6.57
N LEU A 143 -12.63 -3.58 -6.50
CA LEU A 143 -11.82 -4.25 -5.49
C LEU A 143 -11.69 -3.36 -4.25
N LEU A 144 -12.31 -3.75 -3.15
CA LEU A 144 -12.39 -2.98 -1.92
C LEU A 144 -11.61 -3.65 -0.78
N SER A 145 -10.99 -2.85 0.06
CA SER A 145 -10.43 -3.25 1.36
C SER A 145 -11.50 -3.10 2.43
N LEU A 146 -12.10 -4.20 2.86
CA LEU A 146 -13.21 -4.20 3.82
C LEU A 146 -12.91 -5.13 5.00
N PRO A 147 -13.27 -4.74 6.24
CA PRO A 147 -13.13 -5.61 7.41
C PRO A 147 -14.22 -6.68 7.45
N ASN A 148 -13.91 -7.81 8.09
CA ASN A 148 -14.87 -8.86 8.41
C ASN A 148 -15.61 -9.48 7.22
N VAL A 149 -14.97 -9.55 6.07
CA VAL A 149 -15.50 -10.21 4.87
C VAL A 149 -14.58 -11.34 4.43
N GLU A 150 -15.08 -12.33 3.74
CA GLU A 150 -14.24 -13.29 3.06
C GLU A 150 -13.55 -12.61 1.88
N PRO A 151 -12.21 -12.66 1.74
CA PRO A 151 -11.53 -12.08 0.60
C PRO A 151 -11.95 -12.75 -0.70
N THR A 152 -12.03 -12.01 -1.80
CA THR A 152 -12.29 -12.60 -3.12
C THR A 152 -11.14 -13.53 -3.51
N HIS A 153 -11.48 -14.69 -4.04
CA HIS A 153 -10.57 -15.74 -4.47
C HIS A 153 -11.09 -16.41 -5.75
N SER A 154 -10.41 -17.44 -6.23
CA SER A 154 -10.85 -18.23 -7.43
C SER A 154 -11.06 -17.36 -8.65
N THR A 155 -10.30 -16.30 -8.78
CA THR A 155 -10.31 -15.42 -9.94
C THR A 155 -8.88 -15.10 -10.38
N ASN A 156 -8.70 -14.77 -11.66
CA ASN A 156 -7.37 -14.60 -12.23
C ASN A 156 -6.83 -13.19 -12.03
N TYR A 157 -5.53 -13.03 -12.31
CA TYR A 157 -4.83 -11.75 -12.21
C TYR A 157 -5.52 -10.62 -12.97
N THR A 158 -5.93 -10.88 -14.24
CA THR A 158 -6.52 -9.84 -15.09
C THR A 158 -7.85 -9.31 -14.51
N ASN A 159 -8.66 -10.20 -13.96
CA ASN A 159 -9.93 -9.81 -13.34
C ASN A 159 -9.72 -8.99 -12.07
N PHE A 160 -8.72 -9.34 -11.23
CA PHE A 160 -8.36 -8.52 -10.08
C PHE A 160 -7.82 -7.14 -10.50
N LEU A 161 -6.94 -7.10 -11.51
CA LEU A 161 -6.44 -5.85 -12.06
C LEU A 161 -7.56 -4.95 -12.59
N THR A 162 -8.52 -5.53 -13.32
CA THR A 162 -9.69 -4.81 -13.82
C THR A 162 -10.54 -4.26 -12.70
N ALA A 163 -10.85 -5.08 -11.68
CA ALA A 163 -11.65 -4.66 -10.53
C ALA A 163 -10.96 -3.57 -9.69
N ALA A 164 -9.64 -3.63 -9.54
CA ALA A 164 -8.89 -2.60 -8.84
C ALA A 164 -8.91 -1.26 -9.60
N ARG A 165 -8.70 -1.30 -10.92
CA ARG A 165 -8.74 -0.11 -11.79
C ARG A 165 -10.14 0.48 -11.93
N ALA A 166 -11.19 -0.33 -11.81
CA ALA A 166 -12.58 0.14 -11.83
C ALA A 166 -12.91 1.07 -10.65
N CYS A 167 -12.13 1.03 -9.56
CA CYS A 167 -12.29 1.94 -8.42
C CYS A 167 -11.99 3.41 -8.75
N GLY A 168 -11.35 3.71 -9.90
CA GLY A 168 -11.08 5.07 -10.35
C GLY A 168 -9.61 5.44 -10.36
N ASN A 169 -9.34 6.70 -10.74
CA ASN A 169 -7.97 7.19 -10.88
C ASN A 169 -7.20 7.09 -9.56
N GLY A 170 -5.94 6.66 -9.63
CA GLY A 170 -5.09 6.40 -8.47
C GLY A 170 -5.32 5.06 -7.79
N HIS A 171 -6.50 4.44 -7.93
CA HIS A 171 -6.77 3.09 -7.42
C HIS A 171 -6.17 2.02 -8.34
N HIS A 172 -5.54 1.02 -7.76
CA HIS A 172 -4.89 -0.05 -8.52
C HIS A 172 -4.75 -1.32 -7.67
N LEU A 173 -4.35 -2.40 -8.33
CA LEU A 173 -3.92 -3.63 -7.67
C LEU A 173 -2.54 -3.38 -7.06
N ILE A 174 -2.33 -3.70 -5.78
CA ILE A 174 -1.04 -3.50 -5.10
C ILE A 174 0.12 -3.91 -6.02
N THR A 175 1.14 -3.04 -6.12
CA THR A 175 2.33 -3.33 -6.91
C THR A 175 3.35 -4.10 -6.08
N ASN A 176 4.27 -4.82 -6.74
CA ASN A 176 5.37 -5.45 -6.03
C ASN A 176 6.29 -4.43 -5.33
N ALA A 177 6.41 -3.22 -5.87
CA ALA A 177 7.15 -2.14 -5.22
C ALA A 177 6.47 -1.71 -3.91
N GLU A 178 5.15 -1.55 -3.90
CA GLU A 178 4.38 -1.18 -2.71
C GLU A 178 4.40 -2.29 -1.64
N TRP A 179 4.22 -3.55 -2.06
CA TRP A 179 4.39 -4.69 -1.15
C TRP A 179 5.76 -4.68 -0.50
N SER A 180 6.81 -4.48 -1.31
CA SER A 180 8.20 -4.45 -0.85
C SER A 180 8.45 -3.31 0.13
N ALA A 181 7.85 -2.13 -0.09
CA ALA A 181 7.98 -1.01 0.83
C ALA A 181 7.46 -1.35 2.22
N VAL A 182 6.32 -2.04 2.32
CA VAL A 182 5.75 -2.49 3.61
C VAL A 182 6.58 -3.63 4.22
N ALA A 183 6.98 -4.61 3.42
CA ALA A 183 7.78 -5.75 3.89
C ALA A 183 9.12 -5.31 4.49
N LEU A 184 9.78 -4.32 3.86
CA LEU A 184 11.03 -3.76 4.36
C LEU A 184 10.86 -2.98 5.66
N GLN A 185 9.74 -2.29 5.86
CA GLN A 185 9.44 -1.67 7.16
C GLN A 185 9.24 -2.74 8.24
N CYS A 186 8.50 -3.82 7.94
CA CYS A 186 8.36 -4.96 8.86
C CYS A 186 9.72 -5.54 9.25
N PHE A 187 10.63 -5.67 8.30
CA PHE A 187 12.00 -6.15 8.53
C PHE A 187 12.79 -5.20 9.43
N LYS A 188 12.82 -3.91 9.09
CA LYS A 188 13.49 -2.87 9.87
C LYS A 188 13.03 -2.83 11.32
N ASP A 189 11.71 -2.90 11.53
CA ASP A 189 11.10 -2.79 12.84
C ASP A 189 11.12 -4.12 13.62
N ASN A 190 11.70 -5.18 13.01
CA ASN A 190 11.68 -6.56 13.52
C ASN A 190 10.26 -7.02 13.90
N LYS A 191 9.30 -6.71 13.03
CA LYS A 191 7.88 -7.00 13.21
C LYS A 191 7.30 -7.68 11.99
N GLN A 192 7.84 -8.87 11.67
CA GLN A 192 7.24 -9.70 10.63
C GLN A 192 5.93 -10.26 11.18
N PRO A 193 4.78 -9.96 10.51
CA PRO A 193 3.48 -10.34 11.04
C PRO A 193 3.27 -11.85 10.95
N MET A 194 2.67 -12.42 11.99
CA MET A 194 2.04 -13.74 11.91
C MET A 194 0.74 -13.65 11.11
N GLY A 195 0.05 -14.77 10.92
CA GLY A 195 -1.19 -14.77 10.16
C GLY A 195 -1.95 -16.10 10.21
N ASN A 196 -3.02 -16.17 9.43
CA ASN A 196 -3.70 -17.44 9.17
C ASN A 196 -2.83 -18.31 8.26
N THR A 197 -1.91 -19.04 8.82
CA THR A 197 -0.97 -19.90 8.10
C THR A 197 -1.27 -21.38 8.30
N TYR A 198 -2.15 -21.72 9.25
CA TYR A 198 -2.56 -23.10 9.51
C TYR A 198 -4.06 -23.19 9.87
N TYR A 199 -4.90 -23.28 8.83
CA TYR A 199 -6.34 -23.57 8.93
C TYR A 199 -7.09 -22.71 9.95
N GLY A 200 -6.99 -21.38 9.84
CA GLY A 200 -7.69 -20.41 10.69
C GLY A 200 -6.90 -19.96 11.92
N ARG A 201 -5.63 -20.38 12.04
CA ARG A 201 -4.72 -20.01 13.13
C ARG A 201 -3.29 -19.81 12.63
N SER A 202 -2.42 -19.24 13.46
CA SER A 202 -1.00 -19.19 13.18
C SER A 202 -0.35 -20.57 13.40
N SER A 203 0.54 -20.97 12.50
CA SER A 203 1.39 -22.15 12.68
C SER A 203 2.48 -21.94 13.72
N GLU A 204 2.92 -20.69 13.92
CA GLU A 204 3.97 -20.32 14.87
C GLU A 204 3.41 -20.23 16.30
N ASN A 205 2.20 -19.73 16.46
CA ASN A 205 1.48 -19.68 17.73
C ASN A 205 0.00 -20.07 17.53
N PRO A 206 -0.34 -21.34 17.80
CA PRO A 206 -1.71 -21.86 17.61
C PRO A 206 -2.80 -21.20 18.45
N LEU A 207 -2.45 -20.40 19.45
CA LEU A 207 -3.40 -19.61 20.25
C LEU A 207 -3.89 -18.35 19.51
N LEU A 208 -3.15 -17.90 18.50
CA LEU A 208 -3.54 -16.77 17.66
C LEU A 208 -4.46 -17.29 16.55
N ILE A 209 -5.73 -16.99 16.67
CA ILE A 209 -6.79 -17.49 15.80
C ILE A 209 -7.53 -16.35 15.12
N GLY A 210 -8.03 -16.61 13.90
CA GLY A 210 -8.95 -15.75 13.20
C GLY A 210 -10.30 -16.44 12.98
N ARG A 211 -11.32 -15.68 12.68
CA ARG A 211 -12.67 -16.21 12.43
C ARG A 211 -12.73 -16.76 10.99
N ARG A 212 -12.94 -18.06 10.86
CA ARG A 212 -13.04 -18.73 9.55
C ARG A 212 -14.34 -18.35 8.83
N ALA A 213 -14.23 -18.13 7.52
CA ALA A 213 -15.36 -17.80 6.66
C ALA A 213 -16.31 -18.97 6.43
N ASP A 214 -15.82 -20.20 6.50
CA ASP A 214 -16.61 -21.44 6.37
C ASP A 214 -17.30 -21.88 7.67
N GLY A 215 -17.11 -21.15 8.77
CA GLY A 215 -17.75 -21.42 10.06
C GLY A 215 -17.16 -22.57 10.85
N LEU A 216 -16.10 -23.22 10.35
CA LEU A 216 -15.42 -24.30 11.08
C LEU A 216 -14.48 -23.74 12.16
N ASN A 217 -14.07 -24.58 13.11
CA ASN A 217 -13.15 -24.17 14.16
C ASN A 217 -11.74 -23.93 13.61
N PRO A 218 -11.01 -22.91 14.12
CA PRO A 218 -9.60 -22.73 13.79
C PRO A 218 -8.78 -23.98 14.14
N GLY A 219 -7.97 -24.42 13.16
CA GLY A 219 -7.17 -25.65 13.26
C GLY A 219 -7.84 -26.91 12.69
N ASP A 220 -9.12 -26.88 12.36
CA ASP A 220 -9.78 -27.94 11.61
C ASP A 220 -9.23 -27.95 10.17
N THR A 221 -8.67 -29.08 9.75
CA THR A 221 -8.03 -29.22 8.43
C THR A 221 -9.02 -29.48 7.29
N SER A 222 -10.30 -29.62 7.59
CA SER A 222 -11.35 -29.69 6.57
C SER A 222 -11.79 -28.31 6.07
N GLY A 223 -12.47 -28.27 4.93
CA GLY A 223 -13.00 -27.05 4.33
C GLY A 223 -11.96 -26.13 3.70
N SER A 224 -12.34 -24.89 3.51
CA SER A 224 -11.49 -23.82 2.96
C SER A 224 -11.25 -22.76 4.01
N ALA A 225 -10.18 -22.91 4.76
CA ALA A 225 -9.92 -22.23 6.03
C ALA A 225 -9.50 -20.75 5.89
N ARG A 226 -10.04 -20.03 4.90
CA ARG A 226 -9.89 -18.58 4.85
C ARG A 226 -10.56 -17.96 6.06
N THR A 227 -9.91 -16.96 6.65
CA THR A 227 -10.50 -16.16 7.72
C THR A 227 -11.15 -14.90 7.14
N LEU A 228 -12.14 -14.38 7.83
CA LEU A 228 -12.68 -13.05 7.55
C LEU A 228 -11.57 -12.01 7.73
N THR A 229 -11.46 -11.10 6.82
CA THR A 229 -10.39 -10.10 6.75
C THR A 229 -10.26 -9.31 8.06
N GLY A 230 -9.04 -9.24 8.59
CA GLY A 230 -8.74 -8.52 9.81
C GLY A 230 -9.37 -9.10 11.09
N SER A 231 -9.91 -10.31 11.06
CA SER A 231 -10.47 -10.97 12.25
C SER A 231 -9.43 -11.58 13.18
N GLY A 232 -8.16 -11.62 12.75
CA GLY A 232 -7.05 -12.07 13.56
C GLY A 232 -6.57 -11.00 14.55
N PRO A 233 -5.74 -11.42 15.54
CA PRO A 233 -5.21 -10.53 16.57
C PRO A 233 -4.16 -9.54 16.02
N VAL A 234 -3.65 -8.66 16.89
CA VAL A 234 -2.69 -7.59 16.51
C VAL A 234 -1.37 -8.13 15.98
N GLU A 235 -0.98 -9.32 16.38
CA GLU A 235 0.22 -10.01 15.88
C GLU A 235 0.12 -10.35 14.38
N TRP A 236 -1.10 -10.33 13.79
CA TRP A 236 -1.34 -10.50 12.36
C TRP A 236 -1.33 -9.17 11.59
N ARG A 237 -1.02 -8.06 12.28
CA ARG A 237 -0.86 -6.74 11.70
C ARG A 237 0.60 -6.40 11.47
N HIS A 238 0.91 -5.74 10.36
CA HIS A 238 2.29 -5.45 9.96
C HIS A 238 3.12 -4.70 11.04
N ASN A 239 2.46 -3.88 11.85
CA ASN A 239 3.10 -3.09 12.91
C ASN A 239 2.82 -3.62 14.34
N GLY A 240 2.11 -4.74 14.47
CA GLY A 240 1.71 -5.31 15.76
C GLY A 240 0.71 -4.45 16.54
N LYS A 241 -0.09 -3.63 15.86
CA LYS A 241 -1.11 -2.74 16.45
C LYS A 241 -2.42 -2.83 15.69
N GLU A 242 -3.54 -2.46 16.33
CA GLU A 242 -4.88 -2.49 15.73
C GLU A 242 -5.00 -1.68 14.43
N ASN A 243 -4.23 -0.60 14.31
CA ASN A 243 -4.20 0.26 13.14
C ASN A 243 -3.23 -0.22 12.03
N GLY A 244 -2.69 -1.44 12.13
CA GLY A 244 -1.81 -2.00 11.12
C GLY A 244 -2.55 -2.63 9.92
N ILE A 245 -1.83 -2.86 8.83
CA ILE A 245 -2.30 -3.65 7.69
C ILE A 245 -2.45 -5.10 8.16
N ALA A 246 -3.61 -5.70 7.92
CA ALA A 246 -3.92 -7.06 8.32
C ALA A 246 -3.56 -8.07 7.23
N ASP A 247 -3.31 -9.31 7.67
CA ASP A 247 -3.27 -10.50 6.81
C ASP A 247 -2.20 -10.43 5.69
N LEU A 248 -1.06 -9.76 5.91
CA LEU A 248 0.08 -9.79 4.98
C LEU A 248 0.82 -11.14 5.00
N SER A 249 0.57 -11.96 6.02
CA SER A 249 1.06 -13.33 6.13
C SER A 249 -0.14 -14.26 6.18
N GLY A 250 -0.19 -15.24 5.27
CA GLY A 250 -1.24 -16.26 5.25
C GLY A 250 -2.60 -15.78 4.72
N ASN A 251 -3.65 -16.48 5.10
CA ASN A 251 -5.02 -16.36 4.64
C ASN A 251 -5.16 -16.68 3.14
N VAL A 252 -4.93 -15.74 2.24
CA VAL A 252 -4.80 -16.00 0.80
C VAL A 252 -3.51 -15.37 0.28
N TRP A 253 -2.86 -16.04 -0.65
CA TRP A 253 -1.82 -15.43 -1.47
C TRP A 253 -2.37 -14.18 -2.15
N GLU A 254 -1.55 -13.15 -2.35
CA GLU A 254 -1.99 -11.93 -2.98
C GLU A 254 -1.25 -11.67 -4.30
N TRP A 255 -2.00 -11.55 -5.40
CA TRP A 255 -1.45 -11.08 -6.66
C TRP A 255 -0.83 -9.70 -6.49
N ASN A 256 0.39 -9.53 -6.98
CA ASN A 256 1.05 -8.23 -7.07
C ASN A 256 1.26 -7.85 -8.54
N SER A 257 1.08 -6.57 -8.86
CA SER A 257 1.31 -6.02 -10.19
C SER A 257 2.72 -5.43 -10.35
N GLY A 258 3.09 -5.05 -11.57
CA GLY A 258 4.34 -4.32 -11.86
C GLY A 258 5.62 -5.17 -11.84
N MET A 259 5.53 -6.48 -11.65
CA MET A 259 6.64 -7.43 -11.74
C MET A 259 6.18 -8.71 -12.42
N ARG A 260 7.06 -9.36 -13.18
CA ARG A 260 6.90 -10.71 -13.72
C ARG A 260 8.25 -11.39 -13.91
N ILE A 261 8.23 -12.69 -14.14
CA ILE A 261 9.32 -13.37 -14.85
C ILE A 261 8.83 -13.85 -16.20
N PHE A 262 9.70 -13.78 -17.20
CA PHE A 262 9.45 -14.31 -18.54
C PHE A 262 10.61 -15.22 -18.93
N ASN A 263 10.36 -16.52 -19.05
CA ASN A 263 11.40 -17.55 -19.22
C ASN A 263 12.56 -17.40 -18.22
N GLY A 264 12.24 -17.09 -16.95
CA GLY A 264 13.20 -16.87 -15.88
C GLY A 264 13.77 -15.45 -15.80
N GLU A 265 13.68 -14.62 -16.84
CA GLU A 265 14.14 -13.23 -16.83
C GLU A 265 13.26 -12.38 -15.93
N ILE A 266 13.88 -11.65 -15.01
CA ILE A 266 13.17 -10.75 -14.09
C ILE A 266 12.82 -9.46 -14.85
N GLN A 267 11.53 -9.18 -14.96
CA GLN A 267 11.02 -7.98 -15.62
C GLN A 267 10.12 -7.19 -14.66
N VAL A 268 10.26 -5.86 -14.70
CA VAL A 268 9.52 -4.94 -13.84
C VAL A 268 8.99 -3.75 -14.65
N ILE A 269 7.94 -3.12 -14.16
CA ILE A 269 7.58 -1.75 -14.54
C ILE A 269 8.45 -0.79 -13.73
N ALA A 270 8.95 0.28 -14.36
CA ALA A 270 9.81 1.25 -13.68
C ALA A 270 9.08 1.88 -12.49
N ASP A 271 9.79 1.95 -11.36
CA ASP A 271 9.29 2.57 -10.12
C ASP A 271 7.90 2.05 -9.72
N ASN A 272 6.96 2.93 -9.38
CA ASN A 272 5.56 2.59 -9.11
C ASN A 272 4.61 2.93 -10.27
N ASN A 273 5.12 3.02 -11.50
CA ASN A 273 4.29 3.37 -12.66
C ASN A 273 3.21 2.32 -12.97
N ALA A 274 3.33 1.10 -12.46
CA ALA A 274 2.27 0.08 -12.56
C ALA A 274 0.96 0.50 -11.85
N SER A 275 1.00 1.48 -10.96
CA SER A 275 -0.16 2.08 -10.30
C SER A 275 -1.06 2.89 -11.24
N LYS A 276 -0.55 3.34 -12.39
CA LYS A 276 -1.28 4.19 -13.32
C LYS A 276 -2.26 3.40 -14.18
N LEU A 277 -3.45 3.96 -14.40
CA LEU A 277 -4.45 3.36 -15.29
C LEU A 277 -3.95 3.23 -16.74
N ALA A 278 -3.15 4.20 -17.20
CA ALA A 278 -2.66 4.26 -18.57
C ALA A 278 -1.57 3.23 -18.88
N ILE A 279 -0.91 2.66 -17.88
CA ILE A 279 0.17 1.67 -18.09
C ILE A 279 -0.43 0.31 -18.49
N ASP A 280 -0.01 -0.19 -19.64
CA ASP A 280 -0.38 -1.54 -20.06
C ASP A 280 0.44 -2.58 -19.29
N LEU A 281 -0.25 -3.41 -18.52
CA LEU A 281 0.33 -4.54 -17.76
C LEU A 281 0.07 -5.88 -18.47
N GLY A 282 -0.35 -5.86 -19.73
CA GLY A 282 -0.59 -7.05 -20.53
C GLY A 282 0.70 -7.84 -20.80
N ALA A 283 0.55 -9.10 -21.22
CA ALA A 283 1.70 -9.96 -21.48
C ALA A 283 2.59 -9.43 -22.64
N ALA A 284 1.99 -8.82 -23.65
CA ALA A 284 2.67 -8.25 -24.80
C ALA A 284 3.09 -6.78 -24.65
N SER A 285 2.89 -6.18 -23.48
CA SER A 285 3.20 -4.78 -23.22
C SER A 285 4.69 -4.49 -23.40
N THR A 286 5.01 -3.33 -23.97
CA THR A 286 6.38 -2.79 -24.11
C THR A 286 6.85 -2.04 -22.88
N GLU A 287 5.97 -1.86 -21.89
CA GLU A 287 6.30 -1.20 -20.60
C GLU A 287 7.22 -2.05 -19.70
N TRP A 288 7.22 -3.36 -19.89
CA TRP A 288 8.10 -4.25 -19.15
C TRP A 288 9.57 -3.96 -19.45
N LYS A 289 10.39 -3.91 -18.41
CA LYS A 289 11.84 -3.72 -18.50
C LYS A 289 12.54 -4.84 -17.75
N ALA A 290 13.62 -5.35 -18.35
CA ALA A 290 14.53 -6.29 -17.72
C ALA A 290 15.58 -5.52 -16.90
N ILE A 291 16.16 -6.18 -15.89
CA ILE A 291 17.17 -5.57 -15.02
C ILE A 291 18.55 -6.01 -15.47
N ASN A 292 19.41 -5.07 -15.84
CA ASN A 292 20.81 -5.37 -16.20
C ASN A 292 21.58 -5.82 -14.96
N GLY A 293 22.27 -6.96 -15.03
CA GLY A 293 22.94 -7.61 -13.92
C GLY A 293 24.23 -6.93 -13.47
N GLU A 294 24.81 -6.07 -14.30
CA GLU A 294 26.03 -5.32 -13.99
C GLU A 294 25.70 -3.94 -13.39
N THR A 295 24.78 -3.21 -13.99
CA THR A 295 24.53 -1.81 -13.63
C THR A 295 23.27 -1.63 -12.77
N GLY A 296 22.35 -2.60 -12.74
CA GLY A 296 21.03 -2.45 -12.14
C GLY A 296 20.06 -1.59 -12.95
N ASN A 297 20.46 -1.06 -14.10
CA ASN A 297 19.61 -0.25 -14.95
C ASN A 297 18.51 -1.07 -15.62
N LEU A 298 17.40 -0.42 -15.90
CA LEU A 298 16.30 -1.01 -16.64
C LEU A 298 16.60 -0.94 -18.15
N VAL A 299 16.47 -2.08 -18.82
CA VAL A 299 16.71 -2.21 -20.27
C VAL A 299 15.48 -2.81 -20.95
N THR A 300 15.30 -2.54 -22.22
CA THR A 300 14.20 -3.14 -23.00
C THR A 300 14.50 -4.62 -23.23
N PRO A 301 13.58 -5.53 -22.83
CA PRO A 301 13.75 -6.96 -23.05
C PRO A 301 13.63 -7.34 -24.51
N ASP A 302 14.24 -8.46 -24.90
CA ASP A 302 14.22 -9.00 -26.26
C ASP A 302 12.89 -9.66 -26.66
N GLY A 303 11.95 -9.74 -25.72
CA GLY A 303 10.64 -10.37 -25.91
C GLY A 303 10.65 -11.91 -25.78
N SER A 304 11.82 -12.54 -25.64
CA SER A 304 11.96 -14.00 -25.46
C SER A 304 12.45 -14.42 -24.07
N GLY A 305 12.77 -13.44 -23.21
CA GLY A 305 13.31 -13.71 -21.87
C GLY A 305 14.79 -14.11 -21.88
N THR A 306 15.51 -13.80 -22.97
CA THR A 306 16.92 -14.17 -23.15
C THR A 306 17.83 -12.96 -23.32
N THR A 307 17.34 -11.78 -22.98
CA THR A 307 18.08 -10.51 -23.11
C THR A 307 19.47 -10.61 -22.49
N ALA A 308 20.47 -10.26 -23.29
CA ALA A 308 21.86 -10.36 -22.87
C ALA A 308 22.16 -9.44 -21.67
N GLY A 309 22.91 -9.96 -20.70
CA GLY A 309 23.34 -9.19 -19.53
C GLY A 309 22.25 -8.88 -18.49
N THR A 310 21.07 -9.50 -18.58
CA THR A 310 19.98 -9.30 -17.62
C THR A 310 19.94 -10.37 -16.53
N ILE A 311 19.31 -10.03 -15.41
CA ILE A 311 19.19 -10.92 -14.24
C ILE A 311 18.09 -11.94 -14.50
N LYS A 312 18.40 -13.21 -14.19
CA LYS A 312 17.46 -14.34 -14.31
C LYS A 312 17.46 -15.18 -13.05
N TYR A 313 16.29 -15.70 -12.72
CA TYR A 313 16.24 -16.89 -11.87
C TYR A 313 16.67 -18.11 -12.70
N ALA A 314 17.39 -19.04 -12.07
CA ALA A 314 17.82 -20.30 -12.70
C ALA A 314 17.70 -21.45 -11.69
N ASP A 315 17.55 -22.70 -12.15
CA ASP A 315 17.50 -23.88 -11.27
C ASP A 315 18.87 -24.40 -10.87
N GLY A 316 19.91 -23.89 -11.52
CA GLY A 316 21.31 -24.26 -11.28
C GLY A 316 22.18 -23.73 -12.42
N GLY A 317 23.45 -24.12 -12.39
CA GLY A 317 24.44 -23.69 -13.39
C GLY A 317 25.16 -22.39 -12.98
N THR A 318 26.05 -21.92 -13.86
CA THR A 318 26.93 -20.78 -13.64
C THR A 318 26.75 -19.69 -14.70
N ALA A 319 25.59 -19.66 -15.34
CA ALA A 319 25.30 -18.62 -16.36
C ALA A 319 25.37 -17.22 -15.75
N ASP A 320 25.74 -16.25 -16.58
CA ASP A 320 25.91 -14.86 -16.16
C ASP A 320 24.63 -14.30 -15.50
N TYR A 321 24.81 -13.56 -14.42
CA TYR A 321 23.76 -12.82 -13.69
C TYR A 321 22.56 -13.69 -13.26
N THR A 322 22.80 -14.94 -12.87
CA THR A 322 21.76 -15.84 -12.38
C THR A 322 21.71 -15.92 -10.86
N ILE A 323 20.50 -15.99 -10.32
CA ILE A 323 20.21 -16.15 -8.89
C ILE A 323 19.23 -17.29 -8.64
N ASN A 324 19.31 -17.92 -7.47
CA ASN A 324 18.38 -18.97 -7.03
C ASN A 324 18.39 -19.14 -5.50
N GLY A 325 17.37 -19.80 -4.99
CA GLY A 325 17.22 -20.19 -3.59
C GLY A 325 16.10 -21.20 -3.39
N SER A 326 16.07 -21.84 -2.24
CA SER A 326 14.98 -22.75 -1.80
C SER A 326 13.95 -22.08 -0.91
N ASN A 327 14.26 -20.88 -0.41
CA ASN A 327 13.41 -19.97 0.34
C ASN A 327 13.92 -18.55 0.11
N PHE A 328 13.16 -17.52 0.52
CA PHE A 328 13.51 -16.14 0.23
C PHE A 328 14.89 -15.75 0.78
N GLY A 329 15.16 -16.00 2.06
CA GLY A 329 16.45 -15.68 2.68
C GLY A 329 17.61 -16.53 2.18
N GLY A 330 17.34 -17.57 1.40
CA GLY A 330 18.31 -18.48 0.78
C GLY A 330 18.66 -18.12 -0.67
N ILE A 331 18.10 -17.05 -1.26
CA ILE A 331 18.44 -16.65 -2.62
C ILE A 331 19.88 -16.15 -2.66
N ARG A 332 20.67 -16.66 -3.60
CA ARG A 332 22.11 -16.38 -3.78
C ARG A 332 22.46 -16.20 -5.26
N ASN A 333 23.57 -15.49 -5.52
CA ASN A 333 24.23 -15.55 -6.81
C ASN A 333 24.65 -16.99 -7.13
N LEU A 334 24.40 -17.43 -8.36
CA LEU A 334 24.88 -18.71 -8.90
C LEU A 334 26.16 -18.57 -9.69
N SER A 335 26.28 -17.51 -10.51
CA SER A 335 27.46 -17.27 -11.33
C SER A 335 28.65 -16.81 -10.49
N THR A 336 29.78 -17.48 -10.68
CA THR A 336 31.06 -17.09 -10.07
C THR A 336 31.91 -16.21 -11.00
N THR A 337 31.61 -16.20 -12.29
CA THR A 337 32.35 -15.44 -13.31
C THR A 337 31.74 -14.05 -13.52
N LYS A 338 30.42 -13.97 -13.61
CA LYS A 338 29.65 -12.72 -13.70
C LYS A 338 28.49 -12.74 -12.72
N PRO A 339 28.75 -12.59 -11.43
CA PRO A 339 27.68 -12.50 -10.44
C PRO A 339 26.90 -11.20 -10.65
N VAL A 340 25.65 -11.18 -10.20
CA VAL A 340 24.86 -9.94 -10.08
C VAL A 340 25.64 -8.98 -9.16
N THR A 341 25.93 -7.78 -9.65
CA THR A 341 26.75 -6.82 -8.92
C THR A 341 25.99 -6.18 -7.73
N ALA A 342 26.73 -5.51 -6.85
CA ALA A 342 26.11 -4.78 -5.73
C ALA A 342 25.10 -3.73 -6.20
N ALA A 343 25.36 -3.02 -7.30
CA ALA A 343 24.46 -2.03 -7.87
C ALA A 343 23.13 -2.67 -8.35
N ALA A 344 23.22 -3.82 -8.99
CA ALA A 344 22.05 -4.54 -9.46
C ALA A 344 21.29 -5.24 -8.30
N LEU A 345 22.04 -5.78 -7.30
CA LEU A 345 21.44 -6.31 -6.08
C LEU A 345 20.68 -5.25 -5.28
N ALA A 346 21.15 -3.99 -5.25
CA ALA A 346 20.43 -2.91 -4.58
C ALA A 346 19.00 -2.76 -5.12
N ARG A 347 18.79 -2.81 -6.45
CA ARG A 347 17.46 -2.79 -7.05
C ARG A 347 16.63 -4.03 -6.68
N LEU A 348 17.22 -5.21 -6.72
CA LEU A 348 16.51 -6.44 -6.33
C LEU A 348 16.11 -6.43 -4.85
N LYS A 349 16.98 -5.95 -3.97
CA LYS A 349 16.72 -5.79 -2.54
C LYS A 349 15.56 -4.80 -2.29
N ALA A 350 15.58 -3.63 -2.95
CA ALA A 350 14.50 -2.66 -2.85
C ALA A 350 13.13 -3.24 -3.25
N LEU A 351 13.10 -4.18 -4.20
CA LEU A 351 11.89 -4.84 -4.68
C LEU A 351 11.59 -6.18 -3.98
N CYS A 352 12.32 -6.53 -2.93
CA CYS A 352 12.21 -7.84 -2.25
C CYS A 352 12.26 -9.02 -3.24
N LEU A 353 13.16 -8.95 -4.23
CA LEU A 353 13.46 -10.04 -5.18
C LEU A 353 14.79 -10.73 -4.84
N TYR A 354 15.49 -10.19 -3.85
CA TYR A 354 16.72 -10.70 -3.25
C TYR A 354 16.77 -10.29 -1.77
N PRO A 355 17.28 -11.13 -0.84
CA PRO A 355 17.29 -10.79 0.58
C PRO A 355 18.32 -9.72 0.92
N HIS A 356 18.00 -8.84 1.88
CA HIS A 356 18.95 -7.86 2.43
C HIS A 356 20.09 -8.55 3.17
N ILE A 357 19.75 -9.56 3.97
CA ILE A 357 20.67 -10.42 4.69
C ILE A 357 20.53 -11.82 4.12
N GLU A 358 21.62 -12.38 3.63
CA GLU A 358 21.63 -13.74 3.06
C GLU A 358 21.57 -14.81 4.17
N ASN A 359 20.44 -14.81 4.90
CA ASN A 359 20.19 -15.73 6.01
C ASN A 359 18.69 -16.12 6.04
N THR A 360 18.40 -17.41 5.94
CA THR A 360 17.06 -17.95 5.98
C THR A 360 16.31 -17.60 7.28
N ALA A 361 17.00 -17.65 8.42
CA ALA A 361 16.38 -17.37 9.71
C ALA A 361 15.91 -15.92 9.86
N SER A 362 16.53 -14.97 9.16
CA SER A 362 16.11 -13.56 9.16
C SER A 362 14.76 -13.31 8.49
N TYR A 363 14.22 -14.30 7.79
CA TYR A 363 12.95 -14.25 7.07
C TYR A 363 12.03 -15.42 7.44
N ASN A 364 12.21 -15.99 8.63
CA ASN A 364 11.39 -17.09 9.19
C ASN A 364 11.21 -18.30 8.26
N GLY A 365 12.04 -18.43 7.22
CA GLY A 365 11.91 -19.51 6.23
C GLY A 365 10.88 -19.21 5.12
N ASP A 366 10.46 -17.98 4.96
CA ASP A 366 9.50 -17.53 3.95
C ASP A 366 9.77 -18.16 2.57
N TYR A 367 8.70 -18.62 1.96
CA TYR A 367 8.75 -19.42 0.74
C TYR A 367 9.31 -18.65 -0.46
N PHE A 368 10.09 -19.35 -1.27
CA PHE A 368 10.47 -18.90 -2.60
C PHE A 368 10.38 -20.08 -3.58
N ALA A 369 9.61 -19.91 -4.65
CA ALA A 369 9.63 -20.83 -5.77
C ALA A 369 9.26 -20.12 -7.08
N LYS A 370 9.66 -20.73 -8.18
CA LYS A 370 9.47 -20.19 -9.52
C LYS A 370 9.28 -21.30 -10.55
N THR A 371 8.63 -20.96 -11.64
CA THR A 371 8.61 -21.75 -12.90
C THR A 371 9.19 -20.88 -14.00
N MET A 372 10.23 -21.36 -14.67
CA MET A 372 11.02 -20.56 -15.61
C MET A 372 10.60 -20.70 -17.06
N THR A 373 9.39 -21.19 -17.32
CA THR A 373 8.81 -21.26 -18.65
C THR A 373 7.64 -20.28 -18.77
N ASP A 374 7.57 -19.57 -19.88
CA ASP A 374 6.54 -18.57 -20.17
C ASP A 374 6.49 -17.42 -19.14
N GLU A 375 5.41 -16.63 -19.19
CA GLU A 375 5.14 -15.59 -18.21
C GLU A 375 4.66 -16.18 -16.88
N ARG A 376 5.26 -15.74 -15.77
CA ARG A 376 4.79 -16.01 -14.41
C ARG A 376 4.67 -14.70 -13.64
N LEU A 377 3.59 -14.56 -12.92
CA LEU A 377 3.28 -13.37 -12.12
C LEU A 377 3.44 -13.65 -10.63
N PRO A 378 3.90 -12.66 -9.83
CA PRO A 378 4.14 -12.86 -8.42
C PRO A 378 2.86 -12.95 -7.62
N ILE A 379 2.86 -13.87 -6.66
CA ILE A 379 1.97 -13.84 -5.50
C ILE A 379 2.80 -13.80 -4.24
N ARG A 380 2.29 -13.12 -3.22
CA ARG A 380 2.97 -12.83 -1.97
C ARG A 380 2.17 -13.28 -0.74
N GLY A 381 2.83 -13.43 0.39
CA GLY A 381 2.21 -13.56 1.72
C GLY A 381 1.95 -15.00 2.18
N GLY A 382 1.69 -15.92 1.28
CA GLY A 382 1.24 -17.27 1.64
C GLY A 382 -0.27 -17.40 1.83
N SER A 383 -0.73 -18.59 2.17
CA SER A 383 -2.14 -18.89 2.42
C SER A 383 -2.35 -19.71 3.69
N TRP A 384 -3.59 -20.02 4.01
CA TRP A 384 -4.01 -20.72 5.23
C TRP A 384 -3.44 -22.12 5.46
N TYR A 385 -2.73 -22.69 4.50
CA TYR A 385 -2.14 -24.06 4.61
C TYR A 385 -0.62 -24.09 4.35
N ASN A 386 0.04 -22.94 4.22
CA ASN A 386 1.47 -22.91 3.94
C ASN A 386 2.36 -23.03 5.18
N ALA A 387 1.78 -23.02 6.38
CA ALA A 387 2.49 -23.11 7.65
C ALA A 387 3.66 -22.12 7.73
N ALA A 388 4.84 -22.55 8.15
CA ALA A 388 6.04 -21.71 8.29
C ALA A 388 6.59 -21.17 6.95
N ALA A 389 6.06 -21.63 5.82
CA ALA A 389 6.44 -21.10 4.51
C ALA A 389 5.67 -19.82 4.12
N ALA A 390 4.60 -19.48 4.84
CA ALA A 390 3.90 -18.21 4.67
C ALA A 390 4.63 -17.11 5.44
N GLY A 391 4.67 -15.90 4.87
CA GLY A 391 5.27 -14.73 5.50
C GLY A 391 5.34 -13.57 4.53
N VAL A 392 5.62 -12.37 5.05
CA VAL A 392 5.58 -11.14 4.27
C VAL A 392 6.61 -11.12 3.13
N PHE A 393 7.70 -11.89 3.24
CA PHE A 393 8.70 -12.05 2.19
C PHE A 393 8.45 -13.24 1.25
N ALA A 394 7.45 -14.08 1.54
CA ALA A 394 7.12 -15.19 0.65
C ALA A 394 6.86 -14.69 -0.77
N LEU A 395 7.52 -15.33 -1.75
CA LEU A 395 7.45 -14.99 -3.16
C LEU A 395 7.27 -16.25 -4.00
N TYR A 396 6.12 -16.35 -4.68
CA TYR A 396 5.84 -17.47 -5.54
C TYR A 396 5.60 -17.01 -6.99
N LEU A 397 6.44 -17.48 -7.89
CA LEU A 397 6.54 -17.07 -9.30
C LEU A 397 6.26 -18.27 -10.23
N SER A 398 5.19 -19.03 -9.95
CA SER A 398 4.81 -20.17 -10.80
C SER A 398 3.40 -20.04 -11.37
N ASN A 399 2.66 -18.98 -11.02
CA ASN A 399 1.30 -18.81 -11.50
C ASN A 399 1.26 -18.07 -12.84
N ALA A 400 0.55 -18.65 -13.79
CA ALA A 400 0.22 -17.97 -15.05
C ALA A 400 -0.86 -16.90 -14.78
N ARG A 401 -0.95 -15.92 -15.66
CA ARG A 401 -1.97 -14.86 -15.64
C ARG A 401 -3.41 -15.38 -15.54
N SER A 402 -3.68 -16.55 -16.11
CA SER A 402 -4.98 -17.22 -16.13
C SER A 402 -5.28 -18.07 -14.92
N SER A 403 -4.32 -18.26 -13.99
CA SER A 403 -4.52 -19.12 -12.82
C SER A 403 -5.63 -18.58 -11.89
N THR A 404 -6.49 -19.49 -11.39
CA THR A 404 -7.66 -19.16 -10.54
C THR A 404 -7.75 -20.03 -9.28
N PRO A 405 -6.67 -20.26 -8.49
CA PRO A 405 -6.75 -21.07 -7.29
C PRO A 405 -7.63 -20.42 -6.22
N ALA A 406 -8.28 -21.25 -5.41
CA ALA A 406 -9.10 -20.79 -4.27
C ALA A 406 -8.27 -20.16 -3.14
N SER A 407 -6.95 -20.35 -3.17
CA SER A 407 -6.00 -19.82 -2.19
C SER A 407 -5.35 -18.51 -2.61
N ILE A 408 -5.76 -17.91 -3.75
CA ILE A 408 -5.19 -16.65 -4.24
C ILE A 408 -6.26 -15.58 -4.29
N GLY A 409 -5.98 -14.45 -3.67
CA GLY A 409 -6.73 -13.21 -3.68
C GLY A 409 -5.87 -12.05 -4.18
N ALA A 410 -6.18 -10.86 -3.70
CA ALA A 410 -5.48 -9.63 -4.05
C ALA A 410 -5.74 -8.54 -2.99
N ARG A 411 -5.00 -7.45 -3.07
CA ARG A 411 -5.17 -6.27 -2.20
C ARG A 411 -5.25 -5.01 -3.05
N PRO A 412 -6.21 -4.08 -2.79
CA PRO A 412 -6.20 -2.78 -3.44
C PRO A 412 -5.13 -1.88 -2.85
N ALA A 413 -4.64 -0.95 -3.66
CA ALA A 413 -3.79 0.15 -3.26
C ALA A 413 -4.23 1.45 -3.94
N PHE A 414 -3.69 2.57 -3.49
CA PHE A 414 -3.96 3.88 -4.07
C PHE A 414 -2.71 4.77 -3.96
N VAL A 415 -2.49 5.56 -4.99
CA VAL A 415 -1.51 6.65 -4.97
C VAL A 415 -2.12 7.90 -5.58
N ASN A 416 -1.82 9.06 -5.03
CA ASN A 416 -2.28 10.32 -5.58
C ASN A 416 -1.42 10.66 -6.82
N LEU A 417 -2.02 10.54 -8.01
CA LEU A 417 -1.34 10.68 -9.31
C LEU A 417 -1.19 12.14 -9.73
#